data_60be0fcc9fed4d57cb0fc5c894237035
#
_entry.id   60be0fcc9fed4d57cb0fc5c894237035
#
_cell.length_a   1.000
_cell.length_b   1.000
_cell.length_c   1.000
_cell.angle_alpha   90.00
_cell.angle_beta   90.00
_cell.angle_gamma   90.00
#
_symmetry.space_group_name_H-M   'P 1'
#
loop_
_entity.id
_entity.type
_entity.pdbx_description
1 polymer ?
#
loop_
_entity_poly.entity_id
_entity_poly.type
_entity_poly.pdbx_seq_one_letter_code
_entity_poly.pdbx_strand_id
1 'polypeptide(L)'
;MDYGIGIPSYIDAWREVQAAEAAGFTHAWFYDSQLIYSDVYATMALAAQNTSRIKLGTLVSIPTNRIAPVTASAIATINKLAPGRVILAMGTGYTGRNTMGLPQMSVKRLREYTQQVQGLLRGEDVLFREGNRERWIRLVHADHADFINIKDPIQVILAANGPRALQAVGELSDGWVTTLRGRSDLAGDFAAIADAAGQAGRSTEKPYTIALTYGCVLREGESLTSERVIARVGPSV
;
A
#
# COMPACT_ATOMS: atom_id res chain seq x y z
N MET A 1 6.73 -18.33 2.30
CA MET A 1 6.01 -17.28 3.07
C MET A 1 6.91 -16.07 3.12
N ASP A 2 6.38 -14.89 2.83
CA ASP A 2 7.13 -13.64 2.95
C ASP A 2 6.96 -13.05 4.34
N TYR A 3 8.00 -12.42 4.85
CA TYR A 3 7.97 -11.71 6.12
C TYR A 3 8.22 -10.23 5.88
N GLY A 4 7.27 -9.40 6.31
CA GLY A 4 7.36 -7.96 6.19
C GLY A 4 7.41 -7.28 7.55
N ILE A 5 8.03 -6.10 7.59
CA ILE A 5 8.01 -5.20 8.74
C ILE A 5 7.24 -3.94 8.41
N GLY A 6 6.28 -3.55 9.27
CA GLY A 6 5.59 -2.27 9.20
C GLY A 6 6.40 -1.18 9.92
N ILE A 7 6.69 -0.10 9.23
CA ILE A 7 7.56 0.97 9.72
C ILE A 7 6.82 2.31 9.68
N PRO A 8 6.78 3.07 10.78
CA PRO A 8 6.36 4.46 10.73
C PRO A 8 7.21 5.26 9.74
N SER A 9 6.59 6.11 8.94
CA SER A 9 7.33 6.95 8.00
C SER A 9 8.03 8.09 8.73
N TYR A 10 9.36 8.09 8.74
CA TYR A 10 10.23 9.18 9.21
C TYR A 10 11.59 9.14 8.48
N ILE A 11 12.32 10.25 8.50
CA ILE A 11 13.49 10.43 7.62
C ILE A 11 14.55 9.33 7.79
N ASP A 12 14.84 8.92 9.02
CA ASP A 12 15.86 7.90 9.30
C ASP A 12 15.33 6.45 9.26
N ALA A 13 14.06 6.23 8.90
CA ALA A 13 13.45 4.89 8.82
C ALA A 13 14.23 3.92 7.91
N TRP A 14 14.96 4.42 6.93
CA TRP A 14 15.83 3.60 6.06
C TRP A 14 16.85 2.76 6.84
N ARG A 15 17.28 3.21 8.04
CA ARG A 15 18.20 2.44 8.91
C ARG A 15 17.53 1.17 9.45
N GLU A 16 16.25 1.27 9.83
CA GLU A 16 15.45 0.11 10.24
C GLU A 16 15.22 -0.83 9.08
N VAL A 17 15.00 -0.29 7.86
CA VAL A 17 14.84 -1.10 6.64
C VAL A 17 16.13 -1.85 6.31
N GLN A 18 17.30 -1.22 6.42
CA GLN A 18 18.59 -1.90 6.27
C GLN A 18 18.78 -3.03 7.29
N ALA A 19 18.44 -2.76 8.55
CA ALA A 19 18.51 -3.78 9.60
C ALA A 19 17.55 -4.95 9.31
N ALA A 20 16.33 -4.65 8.86
CA ALA A 20 15.37 -5.67 8.45
C ALA A 20 15.87 -6.48 7.24
N GLU A 21 16.43 -5.82 6.22
CA GLU A 21 17.04 -6.49 5.06
C GLU A 21 18.18 -7.42 5.48
N ALA A 22 19.04 -6.97 6.38
CA ALA A 22 20.13 -7.77 6.93
C ALA A 22 19.61 -8.97 7.75
N ALA A 23 18.50 -8.80 8.46
CA ALA A 23 17.82 -9.85 9.21
C ALA A 23 17.00 -10.83 8.35
N GLY A 24 16.93 -10.63 7.03
CA GLY A 24 16.27 -11.54 6.10
C GLY A 24 14.79 -11.25 5.87
N PHE A 25 14.27 -10.09 6.29
CA PHE A 25 12.93 -9.66 5.91
C PHE A 25 12.86 -9.43 4.39
N THR A 26 11.73 -9.82 3.82
CA THR A 26 11.50 -9.71 2.36
C THR A 26 10.82 -8.40 1.97
N HIS A 27 10.11 -7.77 2.90
CA HIS A 27 9.33 -6.56 2.66
C HIS A 27 9.44 -5.54 3.79
N ALA A 28 9.46 -4.26 3.44
CA ALA A 28 9.27 -3.14 4.37
C ALA A 28 8.05 -2.32 3.93
N TRP A 29 7.15 -2.08 4.87
CA TRP A 29 5.86 -1.45 4.63
C TRP A 29 5.77 -0.13 5.39
N PHE A 30 5.52 0.98 4.68
CA PHE A 30 5.52 2.33 5.23
C PHE A 30 4.12 2.85 5.44
N TYR A 31 3.86 3.44 6.61
CA TYR A 31 2.57 4.03 6.93
C TYR A 31 2.42 5.42 6.33
N ASP A 32 1.23 5.72 5.77
CA ASP A 32 0.88 7.03 5.18
C ASP A 32 -0.26 7.66 6.01
N SER A 33 0.07 8.34 7.09
CA SER A 33 -0.91 9.08 7.90
C SER A 33 -0.40 10.49 8.15
N GLN A 34 -0.99 11.45 7.46
CA GLN A 34 -0.66 12.85 7.58
C GLN A 34 -0.93 13.35 9.01
N LEU A 35 -0.18 14.33 9.46
CA LEU A 35 -0.14 14.86 10.82
C LEU A 35 0.43 13.91 11.88
N ILE A 36 0.67 12.64 11.54
CA ILE A 36 1.26 11.63 12.45
C ILE A 36 2.68 11.29 11.99
N TYR A 37 2.88 11.07 10.68
CA TYR A 37 4.15 10.62 10.11
C TYR A 37 4.68 11.57 9.04
N SER A 38 5.95 11.41 8.69
CA SER A 38 6.55 12.08 7.52
C SER A 38 5.91 11.61 6.22
N ASP A 39 6.20 12.30 5.11
CA ASP A 39 5.72 11.88 3.78
C ASP A 39 6.24 10.49 3.43
N VAL A 40 5.32 9.60 3.08
CA VAL A 40 5.61 8.18 2.82
C VAL A 40 6.53 7.99 1.62
N TYR A 41 6.35 8.77 0.54
CA TYR A 41 7.14 8.61 -0.68
C TYR A 41 8.57 9.14 -0.50
N ALA A 42 8.75 10.25 0.21
CA ALA A 42 10.07 10.74 0.59
C ALA A 42 10.83 9.71 1.44
N THR A 43 10.16 9.11 2.43
CA THR A 43 10.73 8.07 3.28
C THR A 43 11.09 6.80 2.47
N MET A 44 10.19 6.38 1.58
CA MET A 44 10.46 5.23 0.69
C MET A 44 11.63 5.49 -0.25
N ALA A 45 11.79 6.70 -0.78
CA ALA A 45 12.92 7.05 -1.65
C ALA A 45 14.26 6.91 -0.93
N LEU A 46 14.35 7.35 0.34
CA LEU A 46 15.54 7.15 1.16
C LEU A 46 15.82 5.67 1.43
N ALA A 47 14.79 4.88 1.71
CA ALA A 47 14.94 3.43 1.89
C ALA A 47 15.37 2.75 0.58
N ALA A 48 14.79 3.14 -0.56
CA ALA A 48 15.16 2.62 -1.87
C ALA A 48 16.65 2.83 -2.21
N GLN A 49 17.16 4.02 -1.88
CA GLN A 49 18.56 4.38 -2.10
C GLN A 49 19.54 3.62 -1.19
N ASN A 50 19.09 3.20 -0.02
CA ASN A 50 19.92 2.62 1.03
C ASN A 50 19.75 1.09 1.19
N THR A 51 19.00 0.43 0.30
CA THR A 51 18.75 -1.03 0.32
C THR A 51 18.87 -1.62 -1.08
N SER A 52 19.04 -2.93 -1.19
CA SER A 52 19.32 -3.59 -2.46
C SER A 52 18.39 -4.74 -2.85
N ARG A 53 17.71 -5.38 -1.90
CA ARG A 53 16.89 -6.58 -2.13
C ARG A 53 15.48 -6.48 -1.58
N ILE A 54 15.32 -5.90 -0.40
CA ILE A 54 14.02 -5.81 0.28
C ILE A 54 13.02 -5.04 -0.58
N LYS A 55 11.82 -5.56 -0.70
CA LYS A 55 10.72 -4.86 -1.38
C LYS A 55 10.16 -3.77 -0.48
N LEU A 56 9.78 -2.67 -1.07
CA LEU A 56 9.32 -1.46 -0.39
C LEU A 56 7.88 -1.17 -0.79
N GLY A 57 6.99 -1.05 0.17
CA GLY A 57 5.59 -0.79 -0.11
C GLY A 57 4.94 0.19 0.86
N THR A 58 3.86 0.82 0.42
CA THR A 58 2.99 1.59 1.31
C THR A 58 2.02 0.67 2.06
N LEU A 59 1.66 1.00 3.33
CA LEU A 59 0.71 0.20 4.10
C LEU A 59 -0.19 1.08 4.99
N VAL A 60 -1.11 1.79 4.41
CA VAL A 60 -1.42 1.90 2.99
C VAL A 60 -1.43 3.38 2.60
N SER A 61 -1.14 3.69 1.34
CA SER A 61 -1.27 5.04 0.82
C SER A 61 -2.74 5.49 0.80
N ILE A 62 -2.97 6.79 1.04
CA ILE A 62 -4.30 7.38 1.12
C ILE A 62 -4.61 8.17 -0.16
N PRO A 63 -5.43 7.62 -1.07
CA PRO A 63 -5.70 8.23 -2.37
C PRO A 63 -6.28 9.64 -2.32
N THR A 64 -7.13 9.95 -1.33
CA THR A 64 -7.75 11.29 -1.21
C THR A 64 -6.79 12.41 -0.88
N ASN A 65 -5.59 12.08 -0.43
CA ASN A 65 -4.60 13.09 -0.04
C ASN A 65 -3.69 13.49 -1.20
N ARG A 66 -3.74 12.74 -2.31
CA ARG A 66 -2.99 12.99 -3.55
C ARG A 66 -3.84 12.57 -4.74
N ILE A 67 -3.89 13.36 -5.79
CA ILE A 67 -4.59 12.96 -7.05
C ILE A 67 -3.83 11.82 -7.74
N ALA A 68 -4.51 10.99 -8.52
CA ALA A 68 -3.96 9.79 -9.13
C ALA A 68 -2.65 10.01 -9.93
N PRO A 69 -2.52 11.05 -10.80
CA PRO A 69 -1.27 11.30 -11.51
C PRO A 69 -0.09 11.63 -10.59
N VAL A 70 -0.33 12.30 -9.45
CA VAL A 70 0.74 12.60 -8.46
C VAL A 70 1.22 11.31 -7.81
N THR A 71 0.32 10.41 -7.43
CA THR A 71 0.68 9.11 -6.86
C THR A 71 1.40 8.21 -7.87
N ALA A 72 0.91 8.15 -9.11
CA ALA A 72 1.56 7.37 -10.17
C ALA A 72 2.99 7.87 -10.45
N SER A 73 3.18 9.18 -10.55
CA SER A 73 4.51 9.78 -10.73
C SER A 73 5.43 9.49 -9.53
N ALA A 74 4.95 9.67 -8.30
CA ALA A 74 5.75 9.44 -7.09
C ALA A 74 6.22 7.98 -7.00
N ILE A 75 5.32 7.02 -7.17
CA ILE A 75 5.69 5.60 -7.03
C ILE A 75 6.58 5.12 -8.17
N ALA A 76 6.37 5.60 -9.41
CA ALA A 76 7.23 5.32 -10.55
C ALA A 76 8.64 5.94 -10.41
N THR A 77 8.76 7.07 -9.71
CA THR A 77 10.04 7.68 -9.34
C THR A 77 10.79 6.78 -8.35
N ILE A 78 10.11 6.25 -7.33
CA ILE A 78 10.72 5.32 -6.38
C ILE A 78 11.10 4.02 -7.08
N ASN A 79 10.28 3.53 -8.02
CA ASN A 79 10.60 2.34 -8.82
C ASN A 79 11.84 2.53 -9.70
N LYS A 80 12.21 3.75 -10.03
CA LYS A 80 13.49 4.05 -10.69
C LYS A 80 14.69 3.88 -9.75
N LEU A 81 14.54 4.21 -8.47
CA LEU A 81 15.57 4.00 -7.45
C LEU A 81 15.68 2.52 -7.05
N ALA A 82 14.57 1.79 -7.08
CA ALA A 82 14.45 0.39 -6.66
C ALA A 82 13.68 -0.45 -7.68
N PRO A 83 14.23 -0.69 -8.90
CA PRO A 83 13.53 -1.35 -9.99
C PRO A 83 12.96 -2.71 -9.58
N GLY A 84 11.66 -2.93 -9.82
CA GLY A 84 10.96 -4.18 -9.52
C GLY A 84 10.79 -4.52 -8.04
N ARG A 85 11.18 -3.61 -7.13
CA ARG A 85 11.07 -3.79 -5.66
C ARG A 85 9.96 -2.97 -5.02
N VAL A 86 9.14 -2.29 -5.81
CA VAL A 86 8.17 -1.31 -5.30
C VAL A 86 6.75 -1.83 -5.40
N ILE A 87 5.97 -1.64 -4.33
CA ILE A 87 4.57 -2.04 -4.23
C ILE A 87 3.74 -0.83 -3.76
N LEU A 88 2.64 -0.55 -4.44
CA LEU A 88 1.69 0.47 -4.03
C LEU A 88 0.45 -0.19 -3.41
N ALA A 89 0.40 -0.26 -2.09
CA ALA A 89 -0.83 -0.66 -1.41
C ALA A 89 -1.64 0.59 -1.00
N MET A 90 -2.94 0.56 -1.29
CA MET A 90 -3.85 1.70 -1.07
C MET A 90 -5.08 1.30 -0.27
N GLY A 91 -5.67 2.26 0.42
CA GLY A 91 -6.90 2.07 1.20
C GLY A 91 -7.71 3.34 1.33
N THR A 92 -8.87 3.26 1.97
CA THR A 92 -9.82 4.38 2.10
C THR A 92 -9.36 5.49 3.05
N GLY A 93 -8.29 5.27 3.82
CA GLY A 93 -7.68 6.30 4.67
C GLY A 93 -8.33 6.43 6.04
N TYR A 94 -8.56 5.33 6.75
CA TYR A 94 -9.19 5.35 8.08
C TYR A 94 -8.45 6.29 9.05
N THR A 95 -7.21 5.98 9.41
CA THR A 95 -6.46 6.74 10.42
C THR A 95 -6.14 8.15 9.97
N GLY A 96 -5.45 8.34 8.85
CA GLY A 96 -4.96 9.65 8.43
C GLY A 96 -6.10 10.61 8.08
N ARG A 97 -7.21 10.12 7.53
CA ARG A 97 -8.39 10.97 7.25
C ARG A 97 -9.10 11.39 8.54
N ASN A 98 -9.31 10.45 9.46
CA ASN A 98 -9.94 10.77 10.75
C ASN A 98 -9.12 11.76 11.57
N THR A 99 -7.78 11.66 11.55
CA THR A 99 -6.89 12.62 12.23
C THR A 99 -7.07 14.05 11.71
N MET A 100 -7.41 14.19 10.43
CA MET A 100 -7.70 15.49 9.80
C MET A 100 -9.16 15.93 9.94
N GLY A 101 -10.01 15.15 10.63
CA GLY A 101 -11.47 15.42 10.71
C GLY A 101 -12.21 15.21 9.38
N LEU A 102 -11.67 14.42 8.47
CA LEU A 102 -12.19 14.21 7.13
C LEU A 102 -12.75 12.78 6.95
N PRO A 103 -13.80 12.59 6.15
CA PRO A 103 -14.34 11.26 5.90
C PRO A 103 -13.38 10.41 5.06
N GLN A 104 -13.45 9.10 5.24
CA GLN A 104 -12.76 8.15 4.38
C GLN A 104 -13.25 8.26 2.92
N MET A 105 -12.40 7.81 1.99
CA MET A 105 -12.77 7.69 0.59
C MET A 105 -13.86 6.61 0.41
N SER A 106 -14.87 6.91 -0.41
CA SER A 106 -15.84 5.88 -0.80
C SER A 106 -15.18 4.81 -1.68
N VAL A 107 -15.67 3.57 -1.60
CA VAL A 107 -15.15 2.45 -2.41
C VAL A 107 -15.29 2.73 -3.91
N LYS A 108 -16.38 3.43 -4.33
CA LYS A 108 -16.55 3.84 -5.73
C LYS A 108 -15.39 4.71 -6.19
N ARG A 109 -15.02 5.74 -5.43
CA ARG A 109 -13.90 6.62 -5.77
C ARG A 109 -12.56 5.89 -5.68
N LEU A 110 -12.41 4.94 -4.75
CA LEU A 110 -11.21 4.11 -4.66
C LEU A 110 -11.03 3.28 -5.93
N ARG A 111 -12.11 2.70 -6.49
CA ARG A 111 -12.07 1.99 -7.77
C ARG A 111 -11.61 2.89 -8.91
N GLU A 112 -12.24 4.03 -9.09
CA GLU A 112 -11.90 5.01 -10.14
C GLU A 112 -10.44 5.45 -10.03
N TYR A 113 -9.99 5.75 -8.83
CA TYR A 113 -8.62 6.15 -8.55
C TYR A 113 -7.62 5.02 -8.86
N THR A 114 -7.93 3.79 -8.45
CA THR A 114 -7.09 2.61 -8.71
C THR A 114 -6.93 2.38 -10.21
N GLN A 115 -8.03 2.44 -10.97
CA GLN A 115 -8.00 2.30 -12.43
C GLN A 115 -7.13 3.38 -13.08
N GLN A 116 -7.24 4.63 -12.63
CA GLN A 116 -6.41 5.73 -13.14
C GLN A 116 -4.92 5.50 -12.84
N VAL A 117 -4.58 5.13 -11.61
CA VAL A 117 -3.19 4.84 -11.24
C VAL A 117 -2.63 3.68 -12.04
N GLN A 118 -3.37 2.57 -12.12
CA GLN A 118 -2.94 1.39 -12.88
C GLN A 118 -2.75 1.71 -14.37
N GLY A 119 -3.69 2.44 -14.99
CA GLY A 119 -3.57 2.84 -16.40
C GLY A 119 -2.34 3.71 -16.63
N LEU A 120 -2.10 4.72 -15.76
CA LEU A 120 -0.91 5.56 -15.85
C LEU A 120 0.38 4.75 -15.70
N LEU A 121 0.43 3.80 -14.75
CA LEU A 121 1.60 2.93 -14.54
C LEU A 121 1.84 1.93 -15.67
N ARG A 122 0.82 1.66 -16.52
CA ARG A 122 0.97 0.90 -17.76
C ARG A 122 1.30 1.77 -18.97
N GLY A 123 1.42 3.10 -18.80
CA GLY A 123 1.67 4.06 -19.88
C GLY A 123 0.44 4.35 -20.75
N GLU A 124 -0.76 4.00 -20.28
CA GLU A 124 -2.02 4.20 -20.98
C GLU A 124 -2.54 5.63 -20.84
N ASP A 125 -3.37 6.03 -21.79
CA ASP A 125 -4.20 7.23 -21.64
C ASP A 125 -5.35 6.92 -20.68
N VAL A 126 -5.52 7.76 -19.66
CA VAL A 126 -6.61 7.64 -18.68
C VAL A 126 -7.47 8.90 -18.64
N LEU A 127 -8.75 8.72 -18.43
CA LEU A 127 -9.67 9.84 -18.27
C LEU A 127 -9.57 10.37 -16.83
N PHE A 128 -9.06 11.58 -16.68
CA PHE A 128 -8.91 12.27 -15.41
C PHE A 128 -9.96 13.36 -15.27
N ARG A 129 -10.60 13.41 -14.09
CA ARG A 129 -11.63 14.39 -13.76
C ARG A 129 -11.25 15.14 -12.49
N GLU A 130 -11.34 16.46 -12.56
CA GLU A 130 -11.15 17.35 -11.42
C GLU A 130 -12.16 18.49 -11.45
N GLY A 131 -13.07 18.50 -10.50
CA GLY A 131 -14.23 19.43 -10.51
C GLY A 131 -15.06 19.20 -11.77
N ASN A 132 -15.27 20.26 -12.55
CA ASN A 132 -16.03 20.24 -13.82
C ASN A 132 -15.14 20.03 -15.05
N ARG A 133 -13.86 19.73 -14.86
CA ARG A 133 -12.92 19.51 -15.96
C ARG A 133 -12.66 18.03 -16.15
N GLU A 134 -12.61 17.62 -17.41
CA GLU A 134 -12.33 16.25 -17.82
C GLU A 134 -11.30 16.27 -18.95
N ARG A 135 -10.30 15.41 -18.86
CA ARG A 135 -9.23 15.34 -19.85
C ARG A 135 -8.59 13.96 -19.87
N TRP A 136 -8.21 13.49 -21.05
CA TRP A 136 -7.30 12.37 -21.22
C TRP A 136 -5.89 12.80 -20.85
N ILE A 137 -5.24 12.03 -19.98
CA ILE A 137 -3.87 12.26 -19.51
C ILE A 137 -3.07 10.95 -19.56
N ARG A 138 -1.77 11.08 -19.72
CA ARG A 138 -0.80 9.99 -19.62
C ARG A 138 0.48 10.46 -18.95
N LEU A 139 1.34 9.55 -18.53
CA LEU A 139 2.70 9.87 -18.11
C LEU A 139 3.50 10.27 -19.37
N VAL A 140 3.72 11.58 -19.53
CA VAL A 140 4.48 12.13 -20.63
C VAL A 140 5.94 11.69 -20.49
N HIS A 141 6.60 11.33 -21.58
CA HIS A 141 7.99 10.84 -21.60
C HIS A 141 8.25 9.48 -20.93
N ALA A 142 7.22 8.70 -20.56
CA ALA A 142 7.41 7.37 -20.01
C ALA A 142 8.25 6.45 -20.93
N ASP A 143 8.14 6.65 -22.24
CA ASP A 143 8.81 5.85 -23.27
C ASP A 143 10.19 6.37 -23.68
N HIS A 144 10.48 7.64 -23.42
CA HIS A 144 11.62 8.34 -24.06
C HIS A 144 12.61 8.94 -23.09
N ALA A 145 12.19 9.26 -21.88
CA ALA A 145 13.04 9.92 -20.90
C ALA A 145 13.20 9.07 -19.64
N ASP A 146 14.39 9.18 -19.08
CA ASP A 146 14.79 8.43 -17.91
C ASP A 146 14.38 9.13 -16.60
N PHE A 147 13.16 9.70 -16.53
CA PHE A 147 12.66 10.38 -15.33
C PHE A 147 12.02 9.43 -14.32
N ILE A 148 11.31 8.42 -14.80
CA ILE A 148 10.54 7.46 -13.98
C ILE A 148 10.73 6.05 -14.53
N ASN A 149 10.34 5.03 -13.78
CA ASN A 149 10.37 3.64 -14.23
C ASN A 149 8.99 3.00 -14.10
N ILE A 150 8.35 2.75 -15.24
CA ILE A 150 7.13 1.94 -15.37
C ILE A 150 7.36 0.67 -16.20
N LYS A 151 8.62 0.38 -16.59
CA LYS A 151 8.98 -0.84 -17.33
C LYS A 151 8.96 -2.06 -16.41
N ASP A 152 9.48 -1.89 -15.20
CA ASP A 152 9.36 -2.89 -14.15
C ASP A 152 7.98 -2.76 -13.50
N PRO A 153 7.17 -3.82 -13.49
CA PRO A 153 5.80 -3.76 -12.97
C PRO A 153 5.73 -3.35 -11.51
N ILE A 154 4.82 -2.43 -11.20
CA ILE A 154 4.49 -2.03 -9.84
C ILE A 154 3.16 -2.67 -9.46
N GLN A 155 3.15 -3.56 -8.48
CA GLN A 155 1.91 -4.15 -7.98
C GLN A 155 1.07 -3.09 -7.29
N VAL A 156 -0.23 -3.04 -7.63
CA VAL A 156 -1.21 -2.16 -7.00
C VAL A 156 -2.17 -2.99 -6.16
N ILE A 157 -2.04 -2.89 -4.84
CA ILE A 157 -2.74 -3.72 -3.86
C ILE A 157 -3.77 -2.89 -3.09
N LEU A 158 -4.94 -3.47 -2.80
CA LEU A 158 -6.00 -2.79 -2.06
C LEU A 158 -6.19 -3.36 -0.66
N ALA A 159 -6.35 -2.45 0.31
CA ALA A 159 -6.79 -2.79 1.66
C ALA A 159 -8.32 -2.82 1.70
N ALA A 160 -8.86 -3.94 2.18
CA ALA A 160 -10.29 -4.17 2.20
C ALA A 160 -10.74 -4.93 3.44
N ASN A 161 -11.80 -4.44 4.08
CA ASN A 161 -12.42 -5.07 5.24
C ASN A 161 -13.93 -5.35 5.07
N GLY A 162 -14.63 -4.63 4.21
CA GLY A 162 -16.06 -4.80 3.98
C GLY A 162 -16.38 -5.38 2.60
N PRO A 163 -17.58 -5.89 2.37
CA PRO A 163 -17.93 -6.66 1.16
C PRO A 163 -17.71 -5.87 -0.14
N ARG A 164 -18.06 -4.59 -0.20
CA ARG A 164 -17.85 -3.75 -1.39
C ARG A 164 -16.35 -3.53 -1.68
N ALA A 165 -15.51 -3.48 -0.65
CA ALA A 165 -14.08 -3.31 -0.81
C ALA A 165 -13.42 -4.63 -1.20
N LEU A 166 -13.86 -5.78 -0.67
CA LEU A 166 -13.43 -7.11 -1.11
C LEU A 166 -13.77 -7.35 -2.59
N GLN A 167 -14.96 -6.93 -3.02
CA GLN A 167 -15.31 -6.95 -4.43
C GLN A 167 -14.34 -6.13 -5.29
N ALA A 168 -13.96 -4.92 -4.85
CA ALA A 168 -12.97 -4.11 -5.57
C ALA A 168 -11.58 -4.77 -5.62
N VAL A 169 -11.21 -5.54 -4.59
CA VAL A 169 -9.97 -6.35 -4.62
C VAL A 169 -10.02 -7.35 -5.77
N GLY A 170 -11.08 -8.16 -5.87
CA GLY A 170 -11.24 -9.14 -6.95
C GLY A 170 -11.23 -8.49 -8.33
N GLU A 171 -11.95 -7.39 -8.50
CA GLU A 171 -12.10 -6.71 -9.79
C GLU A 171 -10.83 -6.05 -10.30
N LEU A 172 -9.96 -5.50 -9.41
CA LEU A 172 -8.92 -4.56 -9.82
C LEU A 172 -7.53 -4.81 -9.23
N SER A 173 -7.44 -5.45 -8.05
CA SER A 173 -6.22 -5.45 -7.27
C SER A 173 -5.29 -6.61 -7.62
N ASP A 174 -3.97 -6.38 -7.49
CA ASP A 174 -2.96 -7.43 -7.61
C ASP A 174 -2.75 -8.21 -6.30
N GLY A 175 -3.42 -7.79 -5.23
CA GLY A 175 -3.37 -8.44 -3.94
C GLY A 175 -4.36 -7.84 -2.94
N TRP A 176 -4.34 -8.34 -1.74
CA TRP A 176 -5.22 -7.95 -0.66
C TRP A 176 -4.46 -7.63 0.62
N VAL A 177 -4.68 -6.45 1.20
CA VAL A 177 -4.22 -6.10 2.56
C VAL A 177 -5.38 -6.26 3.52
N THR A 178 -5.16 -7.02 4.59
CA THR A 178 -6.13 -7.23 5.66
C THR A 178 -5.48 -7.19 7.04
N THR A 179 -6.31 -6.91 8.05
CA THR A 179 -5.96 -7.16 9.45
C THR A 179 -6.67 -8.43 9.88
N LEU A 180 -5.99 -9.33 10.57
CA LEU A 180 -6.60 -10.57 11.06
C LEU A 180 -7.56 -10.34 12.23
N ARG A 181 -7.45 -9.18 12.87
CA ARG A 181 -8.26 -8.84 14.05
C ARG A 181 -9.74 -8.71 13.69
N GLY A 182 -10.59 -9.39 14.46
CA GLY A 182 -12.06 -9.32 14.29
C GLY A 182 -12.59 -10.02 13.04
N ARG A 183 -11.76 -10.78 12.33
CA ARG A 183 -12.19 -11.57 11.18
C ARG A 183 -12.50 -13.00 11.61
N SER A 184 -13.78 -13.34 11.48
CA SER A 184 -14.28 -14.68 11.80
C SER A 184 -14.40 -15.61 10.58
N ASP A 185 -14.44 -15.04 9.35
CA ASP A 185 -14.64 -15.80 8.12
C ASP A 185 -13.70 -15.36 6.99
N LEU A 186 -12.45 -15.79 7.09
CA LEU A 186 -11.47 -15.56 6.00
C LEU A 186 -11.78 -16.39 4.75
N ALA A 187 -12.44 -17.54 4.89
CA ALA A 187 -12.80 -18.37 3.74
C ALA A 187 -13.87 -17.67 2.89
N GLY A 188 -14.89 -17.10 3.53
CA GLY A 188 -15.90 -16.28 2.85
C GLY A 188 -15.32 -15.03 2.21
N ASP A 189 -14.36 -14.34 2.86
CA ASP A 189 -13.68 -13.20 2.26
C ASP A 189 -12.92 -13.60 0.97
N PHE A 190 -12.19 -14.71 0.99
CA PHE A 190 -11.50 -15.22 -0.22
C PHE A 190 -12.48 -15.64 -1.31
N ALA A 191 -13.59 -16.27 -0.96
CA ALA A 191 -14.63 -16.63 -1.93
C ALA A 191 -15.21 -15.38 -2.59
N ALA A 192 -15.54 -14.34 -1.81
CA ALA A 192 -16.05 -13.07 -2.35
C ALA A 192 -15.07 -12.37 -3.30
N ILE A 193 -13.77 -12.43 -2.99
CA ILE A 193 -12.71 -11.89 -3.87
C ILE A 193 -12.63 -12.72 -5.17
N ALA A 194 -12.65 -14.05 -5.07
CA ALA A 194 -12.58 -14.94 -6.21
C ALA A 194 -13.80 -14.79 -7.15
N ASP A 195 -15.00 -14.71 -6.60
CA ASP A 195 -16.24 -14.47 -7.35
C ASP A 195 -16.17 -13.14 -8.13
N ALA A 196 -15.75 -12.06 -7.47
CA ALA A 196 -15.60 -10.77 -8.12
C ALA A 196 -14.50 -10.76 -9.20
N ALA A 197 -13.41 -11.49 -8.98
CA ALA A 197 -12.35 -11.65 -9.97
C ALA A 197 -12.86 -12.42 -11.21
N GLY A 198 -13.59 -13.52 -11.00
CA GLY A 198 -14.19 -14.28 -12.09
C GLY A 198 -15.19 -13.47 -12.91
N GLN A 199 -16.03 -12.65 -12.27
CA GLN A 199 -16.98 -11.75 -12.95
C GLN A 199 -16.24 -10.67 -13.77
N ALA A 200 -15.05 -10.27 -13.34
CA ALA A 200 -14.20 -9.31 -14.04
C ALA A 200 -13.27 -9.96 -15.08
N GLY A 201 -13.37 -11.26 -15.31
CA GLY A 201 -12.51 -12.01 -16.25
C GLY A 201 -11.06 -12.13 -15.78
N ARG A 202 -10.80 -12.04 -14.47
CA ARG A 202 -9.47 -12.17 -13.85
C ARG A 202 -9.28 -13.55 -13.24
N SER A 203 -8.04 -13.87 -12.84
CA SER A 203 -7.74 -15.11 -12.12
C SER A 203 -8.53 -15.20 -10.81
N THR A 204 -9.13 -16.35 -10.55
CA THR A 204 -9.85 -16.69 -9.31
C THR A 204 -8.95 -17.34 -8.27
N GLU A 205 -7.65 -17.46 -8.55
CA GLU A 205 -6.68 -17.93 -7.56
C GLU A 205 -6.59 -16.97 -6.37
N LYS A 206 -6.17 -17.50 -5.24
CA LYS A 206 -5.97 -16.67 -4.04
C LYS A 206 -5.00 -15.54 -4.34
N PRO A 207 -5.39 -14.27 -4.10
CA PRO A 207 -4.51 -13.14 -4.35
C PRO A 207 -3.32 -13.15 -3.39
N TYR A 208 -2.23 -12.50 -3.77
CA TYR A 208 -1.17 -12.17 -2.82
C TYR A 208 -1.77 -11.41 -1.64
N THR A 209 -1.61 -11.96 -0.44
CA THR A 209 -2.30 -11.44 0.75
C THR A 209 -1.29 -10.96 1.78
N ILE A 210 -1.46 -9.70 2.20
CA ILE A 210 -0.68 -9.06 3.27
C ILE A 210 -1.55 -9.05 4.51
N ALA A 211 -1.21 -9.88 5.49
CA ALA A 211 -1.87 -9.90 6.79
C ALA A 211 -1.09 -9.01 7.76
N LEU A 212 -1.66 -7.85 8.09
CA LEU A 212 -1.07 -6.98 9.11
C LEU A 212 -1.45 -7.50 10.50
N THR A 213 -0.44 -7.81 11.29
CA THR A 213 -0.59 -8.19 12.69
C THR A 213 0.34 -7.35 13.57
N TYR A 214 -0.07 -7.17 14.81
CA TYR A 214 0.71 -6.46 15.80
C TYR A 214 1.27 -7.47 16.81
N GLY A 215 2.47 -7.21 17.30
CA GLY A 215 3.10 -8.10 18.26
C GLY A 215 4.27 -7.45 18.97
N CYS A 216 4.70 -8.08 20.04
CA CYS A 216 5.89 -7.72 20.77
C CYS A 216 6.66 -8.99 21.13
N VAL A 217 7.92 -9.07 20.70
CA VAL A 217 8.82 -10.13 21.15
C VAL A 217 9.21 -9.83 22.59
N LEU A 218 8.87 -10.73 23.50
CA LEU A 218 9.24 -10.61 24.90
C LEU A 218 10.74 -10.78 25.10
N ARG A 219 11.31 -10.01 25.98
CA ARG A 219 12.65 -10.25 26.50
C ARG A 219 12.60 -11.38 27.52
N GLU A 220 13.74 -12.01 27.80
CA GLU A 220 13.82 -13.04 28.84
C GLU A 220 13.32 -12.52 30.18
N GLY A 221 12.37 -13.22 30.79
CA GLY A 221 11.74 -12.82 32.07
C GLY A 221 10.77 -11.62 32.01
N GLU A 222 10.48 -11.08 30.78
CA GLU A 222 9.61 -9.92 30.67
C GLU A 222 8.12 -10.29 30.77
N SER A 223 7.38 -9.53 31.59
CA SER A 223 5.94 -9.69 31.73
C SER A 223 5.18 -9.22 30.50
N LEU A 224 4.09 -9.91 30.14
CA LEU A 224 3.12 -9.48 29.14
C LEU A 224 2.50 -8.10 29.42
N THR A 225 2.50 -7.68 30.68
CA THR A 225 1.96 -6.40 31.16
C THR A 225 3.04 -5.36 31.43
N SER A 226 4.28 -5.58 30.97
CA SER A 226 5.33 -4.56 31.11
C SER A 226 4.97 -3.30 30.32
N GLU A 227 5.42 -2.15 30.77
CA GLU A 227 5.17 -0.86 30.08
C GLU A 227 5.59 -0.91 28.61
N ARG A 228 6.72 -1.56 28.30
CA ARG A 228 7.21 -1.72 26.94
C ARG A 228 6.24 -2.54 26.07
N VAL A 229 5.71 -3.64 26.61
CA VAL A 229 4.76 -4.50 25.88
C VAL A 229 3.45 -3.74 25.67
N ILE A 230 2.93 -3.09 26.71
CA ILE A 230 1.71 -2.28 26.63
C ILE A 230 1.88 -1.15 25.60
N ALA A 231 3.02 -0.44 25.61
CA ALA A 231 3.28 0.61 24.64
C ALA A 231 3.36 0.10 23.19
N ARG A 232 3.78 -1.14 22.97
CA ARG A 232 3.91 -1.74 21.63
C ARG A 232 2.61 -2.31 21.08
N VAL A 233 1.80 -2.94 21.91
CA VAL A 233 0.57 -3.63 21.47
C VAL A 233 -0.72 -2.96 21.91
N GLY A 234 -0.68 -2.14 22.97
CA GLY A 234 -1.84 -1.47 23.55
C GLY A 234 -2.64 -0.62 22.55
N PRO A 235 -2.03 0.21 21.69
CA PRO A 235 -2.76 0.97 20.67
C PRO A 235 -3.51 0.10 19.66
N SER A 236 -3.26 -1.18 19.63
CA SER A 236 -3.83 -2.15 18.69
C SER A 236 -4.87 -3.07 19.33
N VAL A 237 -5.12 -2.91 20.65
CA VAL A 237 -6.07 -3.73 21.44
C VAL A 237 -7.46 -3.02 21.63
#